data_c2762ae25c8bfd2506e83ab7aea4b261
#
_entry.id   c2762ae25c8bfd2506e83ab7aea4b261
#
_cell.length_a   1.000
_cell.length_b   1.000
_cell.length_c   1.000
_cell.angle_alpha   90.00
_cell.angle_beta   90.00
_cell.angle_gamma   90.00
#
_symmetry.space_group_name_H-M   'P 1'
#
loop_
_entity.id
_entity.type
_entity.pdbx_description
1 polymer ?
#
loop_
_entity_poly.entity_id
_entity_poly.type
_entity_poly.pdbx_seq_one_letter_code
_entity_poly.pdbx_strand_id
1 'polypeptide(L)'
;ISKTTGVPIAKIAAEVMAGATLDELDIEERVPEQVSVKEVVLPFDRLPGSDPRLGPEMKSTGEVMGTAGSFGKAYQKAQMCVDKPIPLEGTAVVDLPVLGFEEHLEVLDFGDFESTEAVKQAVRDGDVDVVISRNREVLEVCVEETVTYFSTIESAEAALEAVNAADQPMAVQGIADRPKTQRRWGE
;
A
#
# COMPACT_ATOMS: atom_id res chain seq x y z
N ILE A 1 -5.27 -7.32 11.52
CA ILE A 1 -5.81 -6.65 12.73
C ILE A 1 -5.15 -7.18 13.99
N SER A 2 -5.07 -8.50 14.22
CA SER A 2 -4.47 -9.04 15.46
C SER A 2 -3.05 -8.53 15.73
N LYS A 3 -2.22 -8.38 14.70
CA LYS A 3 -0.86 -7.81 14.84
C LYS A 3 -0.87 -6.32 15.16
N THR A 4 -1.86 -5.60 14.68
CA THR A 4 -2.01 -4.15 14.91
C THR A 4 -2.49 -3.85 16.32
N THR A 5 -3.53 -4.55 16.77
CA THR A 5 -4.19 -4.31 18.05
C THR A 5 -3.57 -5.08 19.23
N GLY A 6 -2.77 -6.12 18.93
CA GLY A 6 -2.29 -7.07 19.92
C GLY A 6 -3.36 -8.06 20.41
N VAL A 7 -4.60 -7.96 19.89
CA VAL A 7 -5.72 -8.85 20.26
C VAL A 7 -5.72 -10.09 19.37
N PRO A 8 -5.63 -11.31 19.90
CA PRO A 8 -5.58 -12.53 19.11
C PRO A 8 -6.97 -12.93 18.58
N ILE A 9 -7.50 -12.19 17.62
CA ILE A 9 -8.90 -12.27 17.17
C ILE A 9 -9.30 -13.67 16.70
N ALA A 10 -8.42 -14.38 15.97
CA ALA A 10 -8.73 -15.73 15.51
C ALA A 10 -8.90 -16.73 16.68
N LYS A 11 -8.11 -16.57 17.75
CA LYS A 11 -8.24 -17.39 18.96
C LYS A 11 -9.53 -17.08 19.70
N ILE A 12 -9.85 -15.79 19.87
CA ILE A 12 -11.09 -15.32 20.45
C ILE A 12 -12.30 -15.85 19.65
N ALA A 13 -12.26 -15.76 18.33
CA ALA A 13 -13.33 -16.28 17.49
C ALA A 13 -13.53 -17.79 17.67
N ALA A 14 -12.46 -18.56 17.79
CA ALA A 14 -12.55 -20.00 18.06
C ALA A 14 -13.20 -20.30 19.43
N GLU A 15 -12.88 -19.53 20.46
CA GLU A 15 -13.46 -19.68 21.79
C GLU A 15 -14.98 -19.32 21.80
N VAL A 16 -15.38 -18.24 21.08
CA VAL A 16 -16.79 -17.89 20.90
C VAL A 16 -17.53 -18.98 20.13
N MET A 17 -16.92 -19.54 19.09
CA MET A 17 -17.52 -20.67 18.36
C MET A 17 -17.65 -21.94 19.22
N ALA A 18 -16.80 -22.09 20.23
CA ALA A 18 -16.88 -23.16 21.21
C ALA A 18 -17.90 -22.90 22.34
N GLY A 19 -18.57 -21.73 22.34
CA GLY A 19 -19.64 -21.39 23.25
C GLY A 19 -19.32 -20.33 24.31
N ALA A 20 -18.09 -19.79 24.33
CA ALA A 20 -17.76 -18.68 25.22
C ALA A 20 -18.46 -17.39 24.78
N THR A 21 -18.86 -16.57 25.76
CA THR A 21 -19.40 -15.24 25.49
C THR A 21 -18.29 -14.18 25.47
N LEU A 22 -18.53 -13.03 24.82
CA LEU A 22 -17.58 -11.92 24.82
C LEU A 22 -17.33 -11.38 26.25
N ASP A 23 -18.34 -11.40 27.10
CA ASP A 23 -18.23 -10.97 28.51
C ASP A 23 -17.28 -11.89 29.32
N GLU A 24 -17.35 -13.20 29.08
CA GLU A 24 -16.45 -14.18 29.72
C GLU A 24 -15.00 -14.02 29.24
N LEU A 25 -14.82 -13.53 28.01
CA LEU A 25 -13.51 -13.33 27.42
C LEU A 25 -12.87 -12.00 27.83
N ASP A 26 -13.60 -11.10 28.52
CA ASP A 26 -13.12 -9.81 29.04
C ASP A 26 -12.30 -9.02 28.01
N ILE A 27 -12.85 -8.86 26.80
CA ILE A 27 -12.18 -8.20 25.68
C ILE A 27 -12.40 -6.71 25.77
N GLU A 28 -11.32 -5.97 25.95
CA GLU A 28 -11.36 -4.51 25.90
C GLU A 28 -11.19 -4.00 24.47
N GLU A 29 -12.02 -3.05 24.07
CA GLU A 29 -11.83 -2.27 22.86
C GLU A 29 -10.66 -1.30 23.06
N ARG A 30 -9.67 -1.34 22.17
CA ARG A 30 -8.48 -0.48 22.21
C ARG A 30 -8.20 0.13 20.86
N VAL A 31 -7.89 1.41 20.86
CA VAL A 31 -7.34 2.12 19.71
C VAL A 31 -5.82 2.04 19.80
N PRO A 32 -5.14 1.46 18.79
CA PRO A 32 -3.68 1.43 18.77
C PRO A 32 -3.09 2.85 18.75
N GLU A 33 -1.98 3.06 19.44
CA GLU A 33 -1.25 4.33 19.40
C GLU A 33 -0.55 4.57 18.06
N GLN A 34 -0.25 3.50 17.34
CA GLN A 34 0.43 3.55 16.04
C GLN A 34 -0.55 3.37 14.89
N VAL A 35 -0.24 4.03 13.78
CA VAL A 35 -0.92 3.81 12.51
C VAL A 35 -0.41 2.53 11.87
N SER A 36 -1.32 1.69 11.39
CA SER A 36 -0.98 0.50 10.62
C SER A 36 -1.65 0.57 9.26
N VAL A 37 -0.85 0.42 8.21
CA VAL A 37 -1.30 0.37 6.83
C VAL A 37 -1.17 -1.07 6.34
N LYS A 38 -2.26 -1.58 5.78
CA LYS A 38 -2.28 -2.85 5.05
C LYS A 38 -2.16 -2.56 3.56
N GLU A 39 -1.15 -3.11 2.93
CA GLU A 39 -0.97 -3.06 1.48
C GLU A 39 -1.24 -4.43 0.87
N VAL A 40 -1.85 -4.46 -0.29
CA VAL A 40 -2.18 -5.69 -1.01
C VAL A 40 -1.06 -6.05 -1.99
N VAL A 41 -0.83 -7.35 -2.17
CA VAL A 41 0.05 -7.87 -3.23
C VAL A 41 -0.83 -8.30 -4.41
N LEU A 42 -0.63 -7.67 -5.56
CA LEU A 42 -1.39 -7.89 -6.77
C LEU A 42 -0.54 -8.66 -7.79
N PRO A 43 -0.93 -9.89 -8.17
CA PRO A 43 -0.15 -10.75 -9.06
C PRO A 43 -0.45 -10.48 -10.54
N PHE A 44 -0.62 -9.22 -10.94
CA PHE A 44 -0.98 -8.89 -12.32
C PHE A 44 0.08 -9.32 -13.34
N ASP A 45 1.35 -9.31 -12.95
CA ASP A 45 2.49 -9.83 -13.70
C ASP A 45 2.36 -11.33 -14.06
N ARG A 46 1.65 -12.08 -13.20
CA ARG A 46 1.42 -13.52 -13.36
C ARG A 46 0.11 -13.86 -14.04
N LEU A 47 -0.74 -12.88 -14.27
CA LEU A 47 -2.08 -13.02 -14.84
C LEU A 47 -2.26 -12.14 -16.09
N PRO A 48 -1.64 -12.50 -17.23
CA PRO A 48 -1.71 -11.72 -18.46
C PRO A 48 -3.16 -11.44 -18.88
N GLY A 49 -3.45 -10.19 -19.26
CA GLY A 49 -4.77 -9.75 -19.69
C GLY A 49 -5.74 -9.40 -18.56
N SER A 50 -5.31 -9.47 -17.28
CA SER A 50 -6.08 -8.93 -16.16
C SER A 50 -6.17 -7.42 -16.25
N ASP A 51 -7.35 -6.85 -15.95
CA ASP A 51 -7.50 -5.39 -15.85
C ASP A 51 -6.70 -4.87 -14.63
N PRO A 52 -5.69 -4.01 -14.83
CA PRO A 52 -4.86 -3.50 -13.76
C PRO A 52 -5.59 -2.49 -12.85
N ARG A 53 -6.74 -1.98 -13.29
CA ARG A 53 -7.55 -1.07 -12.48
C ARG A 53 -8.22 -1.83 -11.35
N LEU A 54 -8.21 -1.22 -10.17
CA LEU A 54 -8.89 -1.77 -9.02
C LEU A 54 -10.41 -1.59 -9.13
N GLY A 55 -11.15 -2.62 -8.75
CA GLY A 55 -12.59 -2.70 -8.73
C GLY A 55 -13.09 -3.40 -7.46
N PRO A 56 -14.38 -3.71 -7.39
CA PRO A 56 -14.97 -4.36 -6.21
C PRO A 56 -14.53 -5.81 -6.03
N GLU A 57 -13.95 -6.44 -7.07
CA GLU A 57 -13.49 -7.82 -7.01
C GLU A 57 -12.14 -7.91 -6.27
N MET A 58 -11.98 -8.97 -5.50
CA MET A 58 -10.68 -9.29 -4.90
C MET A 58 -9.71 -9.79 -5.98
N LYS A 59 -8.61 -9.07 -6.19
CA LYS A 59 -7.53 -9.42 -7.13
C LYS A 59 -6.20 -9.73 -6.42
N SER A 60 -6.12 -9.50 -5.11
CA SER A 60 -4.90 -9.71 -4.33
C SER A 60 -4.67 -11.18 -4.00
N THR A 61 -3.41 -11.60 -3.94
CA THR A 61 -2.96 -12.94 -3.51
C THR A 61 -2.22 -12.93 -2.19
N GLY A 62 -1.90 -11.76 -1.68
CA GLY A 62 -1.20 -11.57 -0.42
C GLY A 62 -1.42 -10.18 0.14
N GLU A 63 -0.86 -9.95 1.32
CA GLU A 63 -0.92 -8.67 2.01
C GLU A 63 0.30 -8.47 2.88
N VAL A 64 0.75 -7.23 2.99
CA VAL A 64 1.82 -6.78 3.87
C VAL A 64 1.30 -5.72 4.82
N MET A 65 2.04 -5.43 5.88
CA MET A 65 1.65 -4.42 6.86
C MET A 65 2.85 -3.59 7.28
N GLY A 66 2.70 -2.27 7.16
CA GLY A 66 3.57 -1.29 7.78
C GLY A 66 2.95 -0.70 9.02
N THR A 67 3.74 -0.45 10.06
CA THR A 67 3.29 0.20 11.30
C THR A 67 4.28 1.28 11.72
N ALA A 68 3.79 2.48 12.01
CA ALA A 68 4.58 3.62 12.42
C ALA A 68 3.75 4.66 13.20
N GLY A 69 4.38 5.74 13.66
CA GLY A 69 3.70 6.84 14.35
C GLY A 69 2.88 7.75 13.42
N SER A 70 3.10 7.70 12.11
CA SER A 70 2.35 8.46 11.10
C SER A 70 1.91 7.56 9.95
N PHE A 71 0.86 7.98 9.22
CA PHE A 71 0.34 7.25 8.07
C PHE A 71 1.41 7.12 6.96
N GLY A 72 2.01 8.23 6.54
CA GLY A 72 3.02 8.21 5.47
C GLY A 72 4.16 7.25 5.77
N LYS A 73 4.69 7.24 7.02
CA LYS A 73 5.75 6.29 7.41
C LYS A 73 5.28 4.85 7.50
N ALA A 74 4.04 4.61 7.94
CA ALA A 74 3.46 3.27 7.95
C ALA A 74 3.24 2.76 6.52
N TYR A 75 2.77 3.62 5.62
CA TYR A 75 2.57 3.26 4.21
C TYR A 75 3.92 3.01 3.51
N GLN A 76 4.92 3.86 3.72
CA GLN A 76 6.27 3.63 3.19
C GLN A 76 6.81 2.25 3.61
N LYS A 77 6.66 1.88 4.89
CA LYS A 77 7.08 0.56 5.38
C LYS A 77 6.32 -0.58 4.68
N ALA A 78 5.03 -0.43 4.43
CA ALA A 78 4.26 -1.43 3.70
C ALA A 78 4.76 -1.55 2.25
N GLN A 79 5.00 -0.42 1.59
CA GLN A 79 5.50 -0.35 0.22
C GLN A 79 6.88 -0.98 0.04
N MET A 80 7.75 -0.93 1.04
CA MET A 80 9.05 -1.64 1.00
C MET A 80 8.94 -3.16 0.92
N CYS A 81 7.76 -3.71 1.14
CA CYS A 81 7.49 -5.15 1.15
C CYS A 81 6.68 -5.62 -0.08
N VAL A 82 6.36 -4.72 -1.01
CA VAL A 82 5.71 -5.06 -2.29
C VAL A 82 6.73 -5.07 -3.43
N ASP A 83 6.38 -5.75 -4.50
CA ASP A 83 7.29 -5.92 -5.65
C ASP A 83 7.57 -4.61 -6.39
N LYS A 84 6.65 -3.63 -6.27
CA LYS A 84 6.72 -2.32 -6.94
C LYS A 84 6.61 -1.20 -5.90
N PRO A 85 7.70 -0.88 -5.19
CA PRO A 85 7.67 0.21 -4.20
C PRO A 85 7.52 1.57 -4.88
N ILE A 86 7.01 2.55 -4.14
CA ILE A 86 6.92 3.93 -4.61
C ILE A 86 8.36 4.46 -4.81
N PRO A 87 8.72 4.96 -6.02
CA PRO A 87 10.01 5.58 -6.24
C PRO A 87 10.14 6.88 -5.45
N LEU A 88 11.33 7.16 -4.94
CA LEU A 88 11.65 8.39 -4.20
C LEU A 88 12.33 9.45 -5.07
N GLU A 89 12.76 9.06 -6.26
CA GLU A 89 13.38 9.88 -7.31
C GLU A 89 13.04 9.29 -8.67
N GLY A 90 13.16 10.05 -9.73
CA GLY A 90 12.86 9.61 -11.11
C GLY A 90 11.75 10.43 -11.75
N THR A 91 11.10 9.85 -12.75
CA THR A 91 10.12 10.53 -13.62
C THR A 91 8.72 9.98 -13.39
N ALA A 92 7.75 10.88 -13.16
CA ALA A 92 6.33 10.59 -13.06
C ALA A 92 5.57 11.10 -14.29
N VAL A 93 4.71 10.27 -14.88
CA VAL A 93 3.71 10.72 -15.86
C VAL A 93 2.36 10.81 -15.19
N VAL A 94 1.73 11.98 -15.24
CA VAL A 94 0.52 12.31 -14.48
C VAL A 94 -0.62 12.71 -15.40
N ASP A 95 -1.78 12.08 -15.22
CA ASP A 95 -3.05 12.31 -15.94
C ASP A 95 -4.18 12.67 -14.96
N LEU A 96 -3.91 12.62 -13.67
CA LEU A 96 -4.89 12.94 -12.63
C LEU A 96 -4.48 14.24 -11.92
N PRO A 97 -5.43 15.02 -11.40
CA PRO A 97 -5.14 16.30 -10.75
C PRO A 97 -4.55 16.08 -9.33
N VAL A 98 -3.36 15.55 -9.27
CA VAL A 98 -2.58 15.34 -8.03
C VAL A 98 -1.38 16.28 -8.07
N LEU A 99 -1.13 17.01 -6.98
CA LEU A 99 -0.05 17.98 -6.83
C LEU A 99 0.91 17.54 -5.74
N GLY A 100 2.17 17.98 -5.83
CA GLY A 100 3.18 17.80 -4.77
C GLY A 100 4.24 16.74 -5.09
N PHE A 101 4.10 15.97 -6.16
CA PHE A 101 5.15 15.06 -6.61
C PHE A 101 6.36 15.78 -7.17
N GLU A 102 6.19 17.03 -7.63
CA GLU A 102 7.24 17.88 -8.22
C GLU A 102 8.37 18.21 -7.23
N GLU A 103 8.14 18.02 -5.93
CA GLU A 103 9.17 18.19 -4.90
C GLU A 103 10.16 17.01 -4.85
N HIS A 104 9.79 15.86 -5.45
CA HIS A 104 10.53 14.61 -5.37
C HIS A 104 10.85 14.00 -6.73
N LEU A 105 9.95 14.16 -7.70
CA LEU A 105 10.03 13.54 -9.03
C LEU A 105 10.01 14.60 -10.13
N GLU A 106 10.60 14.30 -11.28
CA GLU A 106 10.32 15.03 -12.49
C GLU A 106 8.92 14.68 -12.97
N VAL A 107 8.00 15.64 -12.95
CA VAL A 107 6.60 15.42 -13.32
C VAL A 107 6.35 15.87 -14.76
N LEU A 108 5.92 14.93 -15.59
CA LEU A 108 5.48 15.15 -16.95
C LEU A 108 3.96 15.03 -17.02
N ASP A 109 3.30 16.00 -17.64
CA ASP A 109 1.87 15.92 -17.90
C ASP A 109 1.62 14.90 -19.04
N PHE A 110 0.61 14.07 -18.87
CA PHE A 110 0.22 13.10 -19.90
C PHE A 110 -0.15 13.81 -21.23
N GLY A 111 -0.69 15.01 -21.14
CA GLY A 111 -1.04 15.85 -22.30
C GLY A 111 0.16 16.40 -23.09
N ASP A 112 1.37 16.36 -22.53
CA ASP A 112 2.58 16.79 -23.23
C ASP A 112 3.09 15.75 -24.24
N PHE A 113 2.58 14.52 -24.16
CA PHE A 113 2.90 13.45 -25.11
C PHE A 113 2.02 13.55 -26.37
N GLU A 114 2.58 13.27 -27.52
CA GLU A 114 1.87 13.30 -28.81
C GLU A 114 0.69 12.32 -28.88
N SER A 115 0.77 11.22 -28.12
CA SER A 115 -0.26 10.17 -28.10
C SER A 115 -0.11 9.24 -26.89
N THR A 116 -1.15 8.48 -26.59
CA THR A 116 -1.09 7.38 -25.61
C THR A 116 0.03 6.37 -25.94
N GLU A 117 0.29 6.11 -27.22
CA GLU A 117 1.36 5.20 -27.63
C GLU A 117 2.75 5.77 -27.32
N ALA A 118 2.94 7.09 -27.37
CA ALA A 118 4.18 7.74 -26.96
C ALA A 118 4.43 7.57 -25.45
N VAL A 119 3.40 7.68 -24.61
CA VAL A 119 3.49 7.40 -23.17
C VAL A 119 3.87 5.93 -22.93
N LYS A 120 3.20 5.01 -23.62
CA LYS A 120 3.49 3.56 -23.51
C LYS A 120 4.92 3.26 -23.92
N GLN A 121 5.42 3.92 -24.95
CA GLN A 121 6.80 3.75 -25.40
C GLN A 121 7.79 4.27 -24.34
N ALA A 122 7.57 5.44 -23.76
CA ALA A 122 8.41 5.97 -22.69
C ALA A 122 8.48 5.02 -21.47
N VAL A 123 7.34 4.39 -21.11
CA VAL A 123 7.33 3.34 -20.07
C VAL A 123 8.18 2.14 -20.46
N ARG A 124 8.10 1.66 -21.72
CA ARG A 124 8.90 0.53 -22.21
C ARG A 124 10.39 0.84 -22.31
N ASP A 125 10.74 2.08 -22.63
CA ASP A 125 12.12 2.53 -22.76
C ASP A 125 12.79 2.74 -21.37
N GLY A 126 11.99 2.69 -20.29
CA GLY A 126 12.47 2.90 -18.91
C GLY A 126 12.67 4.37 -18.55
N ASP A 127 12.06 5.29 -19.29
CA ASP A 127 12.12 6.73 -19.04
C ASP A 127 11.12 7.20 -17.97
N VAL A 128 10.23 6.30 -17.51
CA VAL A 128 9.16 6.57 -16.55
C VAL A 128 9.20 5.59 -15.39
N ASP A 129 9.27 6.10 -14.16
CA ASP A 129 9.34 5.32 -12.93
C ASP A 129 7.97 5.13 -12.26
N VAL A 130 7.05 6.09 -12.45
CA VAL A 130 5.69 6.01 -11.93
C VAL A 130 4.67 6.62 -12.89
N VAL A 131 3.49 6.02 -12.95
CA VAL A 131 2.36 6.52 -13.73
C VAL A 131 1.16 6.77 -12.83
N ILE A 132 0.58 7.97 -12.92
CA ILE A 132 -0.64 8.34 -12.20
C ILE A 132 -1.73 8.61 -13.23
N SER A 133 -2.49 7.58 -13.61
CA SER A 133 -3.46 7.64 -14.70
C SER A 133 -4.58 6.62 -14.55
N ARG A 134 -5.72 6.88 -15.17
CA ARG A 134 -6.81 5.90 -15.38
C ARG A 134 -6.78 5.24 -16.75
N ASN A 135 -5.83 5.60 -17.59
CA ASN A 135 -5.74 5.05 -18.93
C ASN A 135 -5.33 3.56 -18.86
N ARG A 136 -6.27 2.67 -19.16
CA ARG A 136 -6.09 1.22 -19.06
C ARG A 136 -4.90 0.73 -19.88
N GLU A 137 -4.75 1.23 -21.12
CA GLU A 137 -3.69 0.77 -22.03
C GLU A 137 -2.29 1.07 -21.48
N VAL A 138 -2.13 2.22 -20.84
CA VAL A 138 -0.86 2.60 -20.20
C VAL A 138 -0.61 1.76 -18.95
N LEU A 139 -1.66 1.54 -18.12
CA LEU A 139 -1.54 0.72 -16.93
C LEU A 139 -1.21 -0.75 -17.23
N GLU A 140 -1.70 -1.30 -18.36
CA GLU A 140 -1.34 -2.63 -18.84
C GLU A 140 0.17 -2.71 -19.14
N VAL A 141 0.74 -1.69 -19.78
CA VAL A 141 2.19 -1.60 -20.01
C VAL A 141 2.97 -1.43 -18.70
N CYS A 142 2.48 -0.64 -17.75
CA CYS A 142 3.10 -0.54 -16.41
C CYS A 142 3.16 -1.90 -15.71
N VAL A 143 2.15 -2.75 -15.88
CA VAL A 143 2.17 -4.13 -15.36
C VAL A 143 3.22 -4.97 -16.08
N GLU A 144 3.29 -4.91 -17.41
CA GLU A 144 4.25 -5.66 -18.24
C GLU A 144 5.70 -5.29 -17.90
N GLU A 145 5.98 -4.00 -17.78
CA GLU A 145 7.34 -3.45 -17.54
C GLU A 145 7.66 -3.32 -16.03
N THR A 146 6.77 -3.73 -15.16
CA THR A 146 6.97 -3.65 -13.70
C THR A 146 7.14 -2.21 -13.19
N VAL A 147 6.49 -1.22 -13.80
CA VAL A 147 6.48 0.18 -13.39
C VAL A 147 5.37 0.41 -12.36
N THR A 148 5.68 1.20 -11.33
CA THR A 148 4.71 1.58 -10.29
C THR A 148 3.61 2.46 -10.87
N TYR A 149 2.36 2.23 -10.49
CA TYR A 149 1.25 3.07 -10.95
C TYR A 149 0.17 3.28 -9.88
N PHE A 150 -0.53 4.40 -10.02
CA PHE A 150 -1.71 4.75 -9.22
C PHE A 150 -2.87 5.10 -10.14
N SER A 151 -4.02 4.45 -9.92
CA SER A 151 -5.20 4.61 -10.78
C SER A 151 -6.29 5.50 -10.17
N THR A 152 -6.06 6.04 -8.97
CA THR A 152 -6.98 6.95 -8.28
C THR A 152 -6.22 8.11 -7.63
N ILE A 153 -6.91 9.23 -7.43
CA ILE A 153 -6.34 10.41 -6.75
C ILE A 153 -5.95 10.02 -5.32
N GLU A 154 -6.83 9.34 -4.61
CA GLU A 154 -6.64 8.96 -3.21
C GLU A 154 -5.40 8.05 -3.03
N SER A 155 -5.18 7.13 -3.97
CA SER A 155 -3.98 6.27 -3.91
C SER A 155 -2.70 7.04 -4.20
N ALA A 156 -2.75 8.01 -5.12
CA ALA A 156 -1.61 8.88 -5.42
C ALA A 156 -1.30 9.85 -4.26
N GLU A 157 -2.33 10.45 -3.65
CA GLU A 157 -2.15 11.28 -2.46
C GLU A 157 -1.55 10.49 -1.28
N ALA A 158 -2.02 9.27 -1.06
CA ALA A 158 -1.44 8.38 -0.05
C ALA A 158 0.03 8.04 -0.36
N ALA A 159 0.36 7.84 -1.64
CA ALA A 159 1.74 7.62 -2.09
C ALA A 159 2.63 8.84 -1.81
N LEU A 160 2.12 10.03 -2.09
CA LEU A 160 2.83 11.29 -1.81
C LEU A 160 3.13 11.45 -0.31
N GLU A 161 2.17 11.12 0.57
CA GLU A 161 2.45 11.12 2.02
C GLU A 161 3.57 10.15 2.42
N ALA A 162 3.67 9.00 1.74
CA ALA A 162 4.75 8.05 1.98
C ALA A 162 6.10 8.57 1.48
N VAL A 163 6.14 9.23 0.32
CA VAL A 163 7.35 9.88 -0.23
C VAL A 163 7.80 11.01 0.70
N ASN A 164 6.90 11.88 1.12
CA ASN A 164 7.18 12.97 2.08
C ASN A 164 7.71 12.47 3.44
N ALA A 165 7.37 11.25 3.81
CA ALA A 165 7.86 10.65 5.06
C ALA A 165 9.17 9.88 4.89
N ALA A 166 9.75 9.80 3.68
CA ALA A 166 10.91 8.95 3.39
C ALA A 166 12.13 9.28 4.23
N ASP A 167 12.41 10.57 4.44
CA ASP A 167 13.55 11.05 5.21
C ASP A 167 13.42 10.86 6.73
N GLN A 168 12.23 10.51 7.22
CA GLN A 168 12.03 10.25 8.64
C GLN A 168 12.75 8.95 9.05
N PRO A 169 13.34 8.90 10.26
CA PRO A 169 14.04 7.71 10.73
C PRO A 169 13.16 6.46 10.72
N MET A 170 13.71 5.35 10.23
CA MET A 170 13.04 4.05 10.27
C MET A 170 13.15 3.48 11.68
N ALA A 171 12.07 3.50 12.44
CA ALA A 171 12.00 2.80 13.72
C ALA A 171 11.74 1.30 13.49
N VAL A 172 12.58 0.46 14.09
CA VAL A 172 12.39 -1.00 14.12
C VAL A 172 12.12 -1.40 15.57
N GLN A 173 11.07 -2.15 15.78
CA GLN A 173 10.68 -2.65 17.09
C GLN A 173 10.68 -4.18 17.11
N GLY A 174 11.27 -4.77 18.15
CA GLY A 174 11.23 -6.21 18.35
C GLY A 174 9.79 -6.71 18.53
N ILE A 175 9.51 -7.92 18.04
CA ILE A 175 8.17 -8.52 18.21
C ILE A 175 7.84 -8.67 19.70
N ALA A 176 8.85 -8.94 20.55
CA ALA A 176 8.69 -9.07 21.99
C ALA A 176 8.34 -7.74 22.69
N ASP A 177 8.73 -6.61 22.10
CA ASP A 177 8.56 -5.27 22.65
C ASP A 177 7.25 -4.61 22.23
N ARG A 178 6.49 -5.28 21.36
CA ARG A 178 5.16 -4.79 20.98
C ARG A 178 4.23 -4.85 22.19
N PRO A 179 3.30 -3.88 22.32
CA PRO A 179 2.30 -3.92 23.38
C PRO A 179 1.58 -5.27 23.33
N LYS A 180 1.75 -6.06 24.38
CA LYS A 180 1.00 -7.30 24.55
C LYS A 180 -0.34 -6.90 25.14
N THR A 181 -1.44 -7.48 24.67
CA THR A 181 -2.68 -7.46 25.43
C THR A 181 -2.38 -7.98 26.82
N GLN A 182 -2.81 -7.26 27.86
CA GLN A 182 -2.50 -7.62 29.25
C GLN A 182 -3.12 -8.94 29.70
N ARG A 183 -3.92 -9.58 28.87
CA ARG A 183 -4.53 -10.86 29.17
C ARG A 183 -3.54 -11.99 28.94
N ARG A 184 -3.15 -12.65 30.03
CA ARG A 184 -2.48 -13.94 29.95
C ARG A 184 -3.54 -15.00 29.65
N TRP A 185 -3.45 -15.62 28.49
CA TRP A 185 -4.26 -16.74 28.12
C TRP A 185 -3.79 -17.96 28.94
N GLY A 186 -4.65 -18.42 29.86
CA GLY A 186 -4.39 -19.64 30.61
C GLY A 186 -4.05 -19.47 32.10
N GLU A 187 -4.34 -18.32 32.68
CA GLU A 187 -4.49 -18.18 34.15
C GLU A 187 -5.94 -18.12 34.55
#